data_e6cf5ac827f904c2a2b894381b399aa9
#
_entry.id   e6cf5ac827f904c2a2b894381b399aa9
#
_cell.length_a   1.000
_cell.length_b   1.000
_cell.length_c   1.000
_cell.angle_alpha   90.00
_cell.angle_beta   90.00
_cell.angle_gamma   90.00
#
_symmetry.space_group_name_H-M   'P 1'
#
loop_
_entity.id
_entity.type
_entity.pdbx_description
1 polymer ?
#
loop_
_entity_poly.entity_id
_entity_poly.type
_entity_poly.pdbx_seq_one_letter_code
_entity_poly.pdbx_strand_id
1 'polypeptide(L)'
;MQRLETAAGPVSIMKLFPQKVCGSGRFSVAEAYDVLFVEEGNLRVNIDFCEMLVGAGQLLAIAPGQVGRIDADDSLTAECLSFSDRMFGNGSVEDEFLHTAAMFDSFRRKGAVMARPVNAKELFSIIRQECARADDISQGKVLRSYLLSLLYGMEREYSEGFSDDSYSEVRAFRGAVEQSFRINRNADYYISQQKVNEKSLSRQLRKYLGMTPKAYIDARIILEAKRLLACGDCSVKIISRALGFTEQSNFNKYFRKFAGVTPATFRMENSFMQTQI
;
A
#
# COMPACT_ATOMS: atom_id res chain seq x y z
N MET A 1 8.49 -11.40 -20.52
CA MET A 1 7.53 -10.60 -19.76
C MET A 1 6.35 -10.34 -20.67
N GLN A 2 5.27 -11.13 -20.58
CA GLN A 2 4.04 -10.80 -21.30
C GLN A 2 3.23 -9.91 -20.37
N ARG A 3 3.41 -8.61 -20.52
CA ARG A 3 2.50 -7.60 -20.01
C ARG A 3 1.34 -7.58 -20.99
N LEU A 4 0.18 -8.01 -20.58
CA LEU A 4 -1.04 -7.74 -21.33
C LEU A 4 -1.41 -6.29 -20.98
N GLU A 5 -0.83 -5.35 -21.72
CA GLU A 5 -1.28 -3.96 -21.68
C GLU A 5 -2.52 -3.87 -22.55
N THR A 6 -3.61 -3.40 -21.99
CA THR A 6 -4.78 -3.03 -22.81
C THR A 6 -4.53 -1.66 -23.42
N ALA A 7 -4.84 -1.48 -24.70
CA ALA A 7 -4.79 -0.19 -25.38
C ALA A 7 -5.76 0.85 -24.72
N ALA A 8 -6.75 0.39 -23.97
CA ALA A 8 -7.82 1.19 -23.38
C ALA A 8 -7.56 1.67 -21.96
N GLY A 9 -6.38 1.46 -21.36
CA GLY A 9 -6.20 2.04 -20.04
C GLY A 9 -5.35 1.26 -19.03
N PRO A 10 -5.44 1.69 -17.80
CA PRO A 10 -4.46 1.50 -16.74
C PRO A 10 -4.58 0.17 -15.98
N VAL A 11 -5.05 -0.91 -16.60
CA VAL A 11 -5.13 -2.24 -15.99
C VAL A 11 -4.21 -3.21 -16.72
N SER A 12 -3.39 -3.92 -16.00
CA SER A 12 -2.57 -5.02 -16.53
C SER A 12 -2.60 -6.22 -15.60
N ILE A 13 -2.55 -7.41 -16.17
CA ILE A 13 -2.41 -8.64 -15.41
C ILE A 13 -1.17 -9.39 -15.86
N MET A 14 -0.39 -9.88 -14.92
CA MET A 14 0.88 -10.54 -15.18
C MET A 14 1.02 -11.80 -14.32
N LYS A 15 1.45 -12.90 -14.94
CA LYS A 15 1.87 -14.09 -14.19
C LYS A 15 3.26 -13.90 -13.60
N LEU A 16 3.39 -14.23 -12.34
CA LEU A 16 4.65 -14.26 -11.61
C LEU A 16 5.18 -15.69 -11.57
N PHE A 17 6.45 -15.85 -11.92
CA PHE A 17 7.17 -17.13 -11.84
C PHE A 17 8.42 -16.95 -10.97
N PRO A 18 8.91 -18.01 -10.29
CA PRO A 18 10.06 -17.93 -9.39
C PRO A 18 11.28 -17.23 -10.00
N GLN A 19 11.63 -17.60 -11.23
CA GLN A 19 12.77 -17.03 -11.97
C GLN A 19 12.68 -15.53 -12.28
N LYS A 20 11.49 -14.93 -12.22
CA LYS A 20 11.26 -13.50 -12.47
C LYS A 20 11.15 -12.68 -11.20
N VAL A 21 10.85 -13.33 -10.09
CA VAL A 21 10.64 -12.71 -8.77
C VAL A 21 11.94 -12.74 -7.96
N CYS A 22 12.70 -13.83 -8.06
CA CYS A 22 14.02 -13.96 -7.44
C CYS A 22 15.06 -13.19 -8.27
N GLY A 23 15.27 -11.92 -7.99
CA GLY A 23 16.24 -11.28 -8.87
C GLY A 23 17.05 -10.15 -8.32
N SER A 24 16.61 -9.39 -7.35
CA SER A 24 17.42 -8.25 -7.00
C SER A 24 17.66 -8.03 -5.51
N GLY A 25 16.92 -8.68 -4.63
CA GLY A 25 17.00 -8.38 -3.19
C GLY A 25 16.76 -6.90 -2.85
N ARG A 26 16.40 -6.09 -3.85
CA ARG A 26 16.22 -4.65 -3.73
C ARG A 26 14.78 -4.31 -3.42
N PHE A 27 14.58 -3.28 -2.60
CA PHE A 27 13.30 -2.63 -2.47
C PHE A 27 12.99 -1.86 -3.75
N SER A 28 11.76 -2.00 -4.22
CA SER A 28 11.20 -1.20 -5.32
C SER A 28 9.98 -0.44 -4.84
N VAL A 29 9.71 0.69 -5.49
CA VAL A 29 8.50 1.49 -5.22
C VAL A 29 7.39 0.97 -6.11
N ALA A 30 6.23 0.69 -5.52
CA ALA A 30 5.02 0.42 -6.31
C ALA A 30 4.56 1.71 -7.00
N GLU A 31 4.38 1.66 -8.32
CA GLU A 31 3.93 2.80 -9.12
C GLU A 31 2.42 2.81 -9.34
N ALA A 32 1.78 1.66 -9.11
CA ALA A 32 0.36 1.42 -9.27
C ALA A 32 -0.20 0.71 -8.04
N TYR A 33 -1.51 0.55 -7.99
CA TYR A 33 -2.13 -0.39 -7.09
C TYR A 33 -1.93 -1.80 -7.64
N ASP A 34 -1.43 -2.71 -6.81
CA ASP A 34 -1.20 -4.09 -7.16
C ASP A 34 -2.04 -5.00 -6.25
N VAL A 35 -2.66 -6.02 -6.85
CA VAL A 35 -3.29 -7.12 -6.14
C VAL A 35 -2.57 -8.40 -6.56
N LEU A 36 -1.88 -9.01 -5.62
CA LEU A 36 -1.20 -10.29 -5.79
C LEU A 36 -2.14 -11.42 -5.38
N PHE A 37 -2.28 -12.42 -6.23
CA PHE A 37 -2.98 -13.67 -5.95
C PHE A 37 -2.01 -14.84 -6.07
N VAL A 38 -1.80 -15.58 -4.99
CA VAL A 38 -0.98 -16.79 -4.97
C VAL A 38 -1.88 -18.00 -5.21
N GLU A 39 -1.72 -18.68 -6.34
CA GLU A 39 -2.45 -19.90 -6.66
C GLU A 39 -1.80 -21.12 -5.98
N GLU A 40 -0.46 -21.23 -6.07
CA GLU A 40 0.32 -22.35 -5.51
C GLU A 40 1.65 -21.83 -4.97
N GLY A 41 2.23 -22.55 -4.00
CA GLY A 41 3.49 -22.17 -3.36
C GLY A 41 3.35 -21.08 -2.32
N ASN A 42 4.47 -20.44 -2.01
CA ASN A 42 4.57 -19.35 -1.03
C ASN A 42 5.36 -18.18 -1.59
N LEU A 43 4.89 -17.00 -1.25
CA LEU A 43 5.52 -15.74 -1.59
C LEU A 43 5.92 -15.02 -0.29
N ARG A 44 7.22 -14.92 -0.04
CA ARG A 44 7.73 -14.07 1.05
C ARG A 44 7.84 -12.65 0.54
N VAL A 45 7.17 -11.74 1.20
CA VAL A 45 7.18 -10.31 0.85
C VAL A 45 7.64 -9.49 2.05
N ASN A 46 8.35 -8.42 1.75
CA ASN A 46 8.63 -7.38 2.72
C ASN A 46 8.06 -6.08 2.15
N ILE A 47 6.93 -5.63 2.69
CA ILE A 47 6.26 -4.41 2.27
C ILE A 47 6.35 -3.40 3.41
N ASP A 48 6.84 -2.19 3.10
CA ASP A 48 7.04 -1.12 4.08
C ASP A 48 7.83 -1.57 5.31
N PHE A 49 8.86 -2.42 5.10
CA PHE A 49 9.73 -2.96 6.15
C PHE A 49 9.04 -3.95 7.09
N CYS A 50 7.89 -4.49 6.69
CA CYS A 50 7.20 -5.58 7.38
C CYS A 50 7.26 -6.85 6.54
N GLU A 51 7.83 -7.91 7.11
CA GLU A 51 7.88 -9.22 6.47
C GLU A 51 6.57 -9.96 6.68
N MET A 52 6.10 -10.62 5.62
CA MET A 52 4.95 -11.51 5.67
C MET A 52 5.09 -12.64 4.65
N LEU A 53 4.37 -13.72 4.92
CA LEU A 53 4.25 -14.86 4.01
C LEU A 53 2.85 -14.85 3.42
N VAL A 54 2.77 -14.91 2.09
CA VAL A 54 1.52 -15.04 1.34
C VAL A 54 1.50 -16.43 0.77
N GLY A 55 0.61 -17.28 1.27
CA GLY A 55 0.50 -18.68 0.86
C GLY A 55 -0.55 -18.91 -0.23
N ALA A 56 -0.63 -20.15 -0.69
CA ALA A 56 -1.61 -20.56 -1.69
C ALA A 56 -3.05 -20.20 -1.28
N GLY A 57 -3.81 -19.67 -2.20
CA GLY A 57 -5.19 -19.20 -2.00
C GLY A 57 -5.31 -17.87 -1.27
N GLN A 58 -4.23 -17.09 -1.17
CA GLN A 58 -4.25 -15.77 -0.52
C GLN A 58 -4.06 -14.63 -1.49
N LEU A 59 -4.59 -13.47 -1.10
CA LEU A 59 -4.49 -12.18 -1.78
C LEU A 59 -3.70 -11.20 -0.94
N LEU A 60 -2.90 -10.37 -1.58
CA LEU A 60 -2.21 -9.23 -0.96
C LEU A 60 -2.40 -7.98 -1.81
N ALA A 61 -2.83 -6.89 -1.18
CA ALA A 61 -2.95 -5.58 -1.81
C ALA A 61 -1.72 -4.71 -1.49
N ILE A 62 -1.23 -3.98 -2.49
CA ILE A 62 -0.11 -3.05 -2.39
C ILE A 62 -0.55 -1.72 -3.02
N ALA A 63 -0.33 -0.62 -2.32
CA ALA A 63 -0.67 0.73 -2.80
C ALA A 63 0.52 1.44 -3.45
N PRO A 64 0.28 2.41 -4.33
CA PRO A 64 1.33 3.28 -4.85
C PRO A 64 2.16 3.92 -3.73
N GLY A 65 3.46 4.04 -3.95
CA GLY A 65 4.40 4.60 -2.98
C GLY A 65 4.81 3.65 -1.86
N GLN A 66 4.18 2.48 -1.69
CA GLN A 66 4.71 1.44 -0.81
C GLN A 66 6.00 0.88 -1.39
N VAL A 67 6.95 0.57 -0.53
CA VAL A 67 8.21 -0.04 -0.95
C VAL A 67 8.19 -1.51 -0.60
N GLY A 68 8.63 -2.34 -1.53
CA GLY A 68 8.55 -3.78 -1.36
C GLY A 68 9.72 -4.55 -1.94
N ARG A 69 9.95 -5.71 -1.34
CA ARG A 69 10.81 -6.77 -1.86
C ARG A 69 10.02 -8.07 -1.83
N ILE A 70 10.14 -8.83 -2.88
CA ILE A 70 9.43 -10.09 -3.05
C ILE A 70 10.45 -11.20 -3.27
N ASP A 71 10.33 -12.27 -2.49
CA ASP A 71 11.13 -13.50 -2.62
C ASP A 71 10.16 -14.67 -2.78
N ALA A 72 10.26 -15.39 -3.89
CA ALA A 72 9.40 -16.51 -4.22
C ALA A 72 10.10 -17.85 -3.99
N ASP A 73 9.35 -18.87 -3.62
CA ASP A 73 9.85 -20.25 -3.68
C ASP A 73 9.79 -20.80 -5.12
N ASP A 74 10.47 -21.93 -5.36
CA ASP A 74 10.57 -22.53 -6.70
C ASP A 74 9.23 -23.10 -7.22
N SER A 75 8.25 -23.28 -6.35
CA SER A 75 6.91 -23.82 -6.67
C SER A 75 5.87 -22.70 -6.88
N LEU A 76 6.25 -21.42 -6.81
CA LEU A 76 5.31 -20.32 -6.90
C LEU A 76 4.57 -20.29 -8.23
N THR A 77 3.25 -20.28 -8.15
CA THR A 77 2.34 -19.84 -9.22
C THR A 77 1.49 -18.71 -8.66
N ALA A 78 1.65 -17.51 -9.20
CA ALA A 78 0.94 -16.33 -8.72
C ALA A 78 0.61 -15.38 -9.89
N GLU A 79 -0.37 -14.53 -9.68
CA GLU A 79 -0.76 -13.47 -10.61
C GLU A 79 -0.71 -12.11 -9.91
N CYS A 80 -0.31 -11.10 -10.65
CA CYS A 80 -0.34 -9.71 -10.22
C CYS A 80 -1.27 -8.93 -11.14
N LEU A 81 -2.29 -8.33 -10.56
CA LEU A 81 -3.21 -7.40 -11.20
C LEU A 81 -2.79 -5.99 -10.81
N SER A 82 -2.31 -5.21 -11.78
CA SER A 82 -1.89 -3.82 -11.57
C SER A 82 -2.89 -2.86 -12.20
N PHE A 83 -3.23 -1.78 -11.51
CA PHE A 83 -4.16 -0.76 -11.99
C PHE A 83 -3.83 0.63 -11.43
N SER A 84 -4.28 1.68 -12.14
CA SER A 84 -4.16 3.07 -11.71
C SER A 84 -5.49 3.60 -11.17
N ASP A 85 -5.45 4.52 -10.19
CA ASP A 85 -6.57 5.31 -9.68
C ASP A 85 -7.31 6.08 -10.79
N ARG A 86 -6.61 6.49 -11.84
CA ARG A 86 -7.19 7.17 -13.02
C ARG A 86 -8.37 6.43 -13.62
N MET A 87 -8.45 5.11 -13.43
CA MET A 87 -9.56 4.28 -13.89
C MET A 87 -10.89 4.66 -13.22
N PHE A 88 -10.84 5.23 -12.01
CA PHE A 88 -12.04 5.55 -11.24
C PHE A 88 -12.48 7.01 -11.38
N GLY A 89 -11.62 7.87 -11.91
CA GLY A 89 -11.86 9.31 -12.03
C GLY A 89 -11.58 10.06 -10.72
N ASN A 90 -10.85 11.14 -10.81
CA ASN A 90 -10.44 11.93 -9.65
C ASN A 90 -11.65 12.43 -8.85
N GLY A 91 -11.62 12.24 -7.53
CA GLY A 91 -12.67 12.68 -6.61
C GLY A 91 -13.97 11.87 -6.67
N SER A 92 -13.97 10.72 -7.32
CA SER A 92 -15.10 9.79 -7.26
C SER A 92 -15.14 9.07 -5.89
N VAL A 93 -16.29 8.45 -5.59
CA VAL A 93 -16.43 7.62 -4.37
C VAL A 93 -15.40 6.47 -4.36
N GLU A 94 -15.12 5.92 -5.52
CA GLU A 94 -14.14 4.82 -5.65
C GLU A 94 -12.71 5.30 -5.53
N ASP A 95 -12.40 6.52 -5.98
CA ASP A 95 -11.09 7.14 -5.75
C ASP A 95 -10.87 7.39 -4.25
N GLU A 96 -11.85 7.96 -3.56
CA GLU A 96 -11.81 8.10 -2.10
C GLU A 96 -11.68 6.75 -1.39
N PHE A 97 -12.38 5.72 -1.88
CA PHE A 97 -12.28 4.36 -1.36
C PHE A 97 -10.85 3.83 -1.44
N LEU A 98 -10.15 3.97 -2.57
CA LEU A 98 -8.78 3.51 -2.72
C LEU A 98 -7.83 4.14 -1.68
N HIS A 99 -7.98 5.44 -1.45
CA HIS A 99 -7.14 6.17 -0.49
C HIS A 99 -7.44 5.83 0.97
N THR A 100 -8.63 5.30 1.27
CA THR A 100 -9.09 5.05 2.64
C THR A 100 -9.27 3.58 2.98
N ALA A 101 -9.24 2.68 2.00
CA ALA A 101 -9.42 1.25 2.19
C ALA A 101 -8.40 0.67 3.17
N ALA A 102 -8.89 -0.22 4.02
CA ALA A 102 -8.07 -0.83 5.06
C ALA A 102 -7.02 -1.79 4.50
N MET A 103 -7.29 -2.40 3.34
CA MET A 103 -6.36 -3.31 2.68
C MET A 103 -5.07 -2.62 2.20
N PHE A 104 -5.08 -1.30 1.98
CA PHE A 104 -3.92 -0.50 1.58
C PHE A 104 -3.24 0.21 2.75
N ASP A 105 -3.69 -0.02 4.00
CA ASP A 105 -3.14 0.62 5.18
C ASP A 105 -1.87 -0.07 5.67
N SER A 106 -0.73 0.62 5.54
CA SER A 106 0.59 0.14 5.98
C SER A 106 0.70 -0.10 7.51
N PHE A 107 -0.22 0.45 8.30
CA PHE A 107 -0.21 0.29 9.78
C PHE A 107 -1.12 -0.82 10.26
N ARG A 108 -1.86 -1.44 9.35
CA ARG A 108 -2.71 -2.55 9.68
C ARG A 108 -1.93 -3.86 9.66
N ARG A 109 -2.07 -4.66 10.73
CA ARG A 109 -1.32 -5.92 10.90
C ARG A 109 -1.86 -7.09 10.07
N LYS A 110 -3.03 -6.97 9.43
CA LYS A 110 -3.52 -8.01 8.51
C LYS A 110 -2.73 -7.88 7.20
N GLY A 111 -1.88 -8.85 6.91
CA GLY A 111 -1.14 -8.92 5.65
C GLY A 111 -2.02 -9.42 4.50
N ALA A 112 -1.94 -10.69 4.16
CA ALA A 112 -2.75 -11.32 3.13
C ALA A 112 -4.12 -11.79 3.66
N VAL A 113 -5.13 -11.85 2.79
CA VAL A 113 -6.47 -12.40 3.07
C VAL A 113 -6.75 -13.61 2.20
N MET A 114 -7.70 -14.45 2.62
CA MET A 114 -8.11 -15.62 1.83
C MET A 114 -8.86 -15.20 0.57
N ALA A 115 -8.54 -15.84 -0.54
CA ALA A 115 -9.10 -15.54 -1.85
C ALA A 115 -10.52 -16.10 -2.08
N ARG A 116 -10.89 -17.18 -1.37
CA ARG A 116 -12.17 -17.87 -1.57
C ARG A 116 -13.39 -16.97 -1.32
N PRO A 117 -13.46 -16.21 -0.22
CA PRO A 117 -14.63 -15.35 0.05
C PRO A 117 -14.89 -14.31 -1.04
N VAL A 118 -13.86 -13.91 -1.79
CA VAL A 118 -13.96 -12.92 -2.86
C VAL A 118 -14.04 -13.53 -4.26
N ASN A 119 -14.04 -14.85 -4.39
CA ASN A 119 -14.00 -15.56 -5.68
C ASN A 119 -12.85 -15.07 -6.58
N ALA A 120 -11.67 -14.89 -5.98
CA ALA A 120 -10.55 -14.21 -6.64
C ALA A 120 -10.10 -14.93 -7.92
N LYS A 121 -10.04 -16.27 -7.90
CA LYS A 121 -9.60 -17.06 -9.06
C LYS A 121 -10.47 -16.80 -10.29
N GLU A 122 -11.78 -16.77 -10.10
CA GLU A 122 -12.77 -16.50 -11.13
C GLU A 122 -12.65 -15.04 -11.62
N LEU A 123 -12.54 -14.09 -10.71
CA LEU A 123 -12.39 -12.67 -11.06
C LEU A 123 -11.10 -12.41 -11.83
N PHE A 124 -9.95 -12.97 -11.40
CA PHE A 124 -8.70 -12.86 -12.15
C PHE A 124 -8.82 -13.46 -13.56
N SER A 125 -9.50 -14.61 -13.70
CA SER A 125 -9.74 -15.24 -14.99
C SER A 125 -10.60 -14.35 -15.90
N ILE A 126 -11.70 -13.80 -15.39
CA ILE A 126 -12.61 -12.92 -16.15
C ILE A 126 -11.91 -11.61 -16.54
N ILE A 127 -11.19 -10.98 -15.62
CA ILE A 127 -10.43 -9.76 -15.89
C ILE A 127 -9.38 -10.02 -16.99
N ARG A 128 -8.68 -11.15 -16.93
CA ARG A 128 -7.70 -11.53 -17.96
C ARG A 128 -8.35 -11.72 -19.34
N GLN A 129 -9.49 -12.37 -19.39
CA GLN A 129 -10.25 -12.55 -20.63
C GLN A 129 -10.69 -11.20 -21.19
N GLU A 130 -11.18 -10.30 -20.35
CA GLU A 130 -11.62 -8.97 -20.76
C GLU A 130 -10.43 -8.11 -21.23
N CYS A 131 -9.26 -8.17 -20.55
CA CYS A 131 -8.05 -7.50 -21.01
C CYS A 131 -7.54 -8.00 -22.37
N ALA A 132 -7.82 -9.25 -22.73
CA ALA A 132 -7.42 -9.85 -24.00
C ALA A 132 -8.40 -9.60 -25.16
N ARG A 133 -9.57 -9.01 -24.89
CA ARG A 133 -10.55 -8.66 -25.94
C ARG A 133 -10.07 -7.49 -26.78
N ALA A 134 -10.63 -7.40 -27.99
CA ALA A 134 -10.46 -6.19 -28.77
C ALA A 134 -11.05 -4.99 -28.04
N ASP A 135 -10.35 -3.86 -28.11
CA ASP A 135 -10.76 -2.62 -27.45
C ASP A 135 -12.13 -2.15 -27.96
N ASP A 136 -13.07 -1.95 -27.05
CA ASP A 136 -14.38 -1.40 -27.31
C ASP A 136 -14.77 -0.32 -26.28
N ILE A 137 -15.78 0.48 -26.60
CA ILE A 137 -16.22 1.61 -25.78
C ILE A 137 -16.67 1.19 -24.36
N SER A 138 -16.97 -0.07 -24.16
CA SER A 138 -17.48 -0.62 -22.88
C SER A 138 -16.41 -1.33 -22.06
N GLN A 139 -15.30 -1.75 -22.68
CA GLN A 139 -14.26 -2.55 -22.03
C GLN A 139 -13.75 -1.92 -20.71
N GLY A 140 -13.45 -0.63 -20.70
CA GLY A 140 -13.01 0.06 -19.50
C GLY A 140 -14.05 0.05 -18.37
N LYS A 141 -15.33 0.15 -18.70
CA LYS A 141 -16.43 0.09 -17.71
C LYS A 141 -16.61 -1.32 -17.14
N VAL A 142 -16.48 -2.33 -17.99
CA VAL A 142 -16.57 -3.74 -17.59
C VAL A 142 -15.40 -4.10 -16.69
N LEU A 143 -14.17 -3.78 -17.08
CA LEU A 143 -12.96 -3.97 -16.24
C LEU A 143 -13.09 -3.28 -14.88
N ARG A 144 -13.56 -2.03 -14.86
CA ARG A 144 -13.83 -1.29 -13.62
C ARG A 144 -14.78 -2.03 -12.70
N SER A 145 -15.86 -2.60 -13.24
CA SER A 145 -16.87 -3.32 -12.46
C SER A 145 -16.30 -4.60 -11.83
N TYR A 146 -15.52 -5.37 -12.58
CA TYR A 146 -14.87 -6.57 -12.05
C TYR A 146 -13.80 -6.23 -11.01
N LEU A 147 -13.02 -5.19 -11.25
CA LEU A 147 -12.02 -4.71 -10.31
C LEU A 147 -12.65 -4.24 -9.00
N LEU A 148 -13.73 -3.46 -9.05
CA LEU A 148 -14.48 -3.04 -7.86
C LEU A 148 -15.04 -4.24 -7.08
N SER A 149 -15.56 -5.25 -7.77
CA SER A 149 -16.03 -6.48 -7.11
C SER A 149 -14.92 -7.17 -6.34
N LEU A 150 -13.71 -7.26 -6.92
CA LEU A 150 -12.54 -7.81 -6.25
C LEU A 150 -12.14 -6.97 -5.03
N LEU A 151 -12.01 -5.66 -5.22
CA LEU A 151 -11.54 -4.73 -4.18
C LEU A 151 -12.52 -4.64 -3.00
N TYR A 152 -13.82 -4.52 -3.25
CA TYR A 152 -14.82 -4.52 -2.18
C TYR A 152 -14.92 -5.87 -1.47
N GLY A 153 -14.74 -6.97 -2.21
CA GLY A 153 -14.65 -8.29 -1.61
C GLY A 153 -13.46 -8.41 -0.66
N MET A 154 -12.27 -7.97 -1.10
CA MET A 154 -11.07 -7.93 -0.26
C MET A 154 -11.26 -7.02 0.95
N GLU A 155 -11.78 -5.80 0.75
CA GLU A 155 -11.99 -4.85 1.85
C GLU A 155 -12.92 -5.42 2.93
N ARG A 156 -13.94 -6.21 2.55
CA ARG A 156 -14.80 -6.93 3.51
C ARG A 156 -13.99 -7.85 4.41
N GLU A 157 -13.08 -8.64 3.86
CA GLU A 157 -12.21 -9.55 4.61
C GLU A 157 -11.24 -8.79 5.53
N TYR A 158 -10.70 -7.67 5.03
CA TYR A 158 -9.86 -6.78 5.83
C TYR A 158 -10.64 -6.07 6.93
N SER A 159 -11.90 -5.75 6.70
CA SER A 159 -12.77 -5.01 7.62
C SER A 159 -13.56 -5.91 8.58
N GLU A 160 -13.41 -7.23 8.49
CA GLU A 160 -14.08 -8.16 9.39
C GLU A 160 -13.83 -7.82 10.86
N GLY A 161 -14.91 -7.69 11.63
CA GLY A 161 -14.87 -7.28 13.05
C GLY A 161 -14.94 -5.76 13.29
N PHE A 162 -15.13 -4.95 12.23
CA PHE A 162 -15.35 -3.51 12.36
C PHE A 162 -16.83 -3.17 12.10
N SER A 163 -17.42 -2.29 12.94
CA SER A 163 -18.71 -1.69 12.61
C SER A 163 -18.49 -0.42 11.78
N ASP A 164 -19.25 -0.24 10.71
CA ASP A 164 -19.07 0.85 9.74
C ASP A 164 -19.05 2.25 10.39
N ASP A 165 -19.98 2.54 11.30
CA ASP A 165 -20.08 3.86 11.94
C ASP A 165 -18.86 4.24 12.77
N SER A 166 -18.26 3.26 13.47
CA SER A 166 -17.12 3.55 14.35
C SER A 166 -15.79 3.62 13.58
N TYR A 167 -15.70 3.03 12.38
CA TYR A 167 -14.48 3.08 11.57
C TYR A 167 -14.45 4.30 10.65
N SER A 168 -15.59 4.93 10.38
CA SER A 168 -15.69 6.10 9.51
C SER A 168 -14.82 7.28 9.98
N GLU A 169 -14.80 7.58 11.31
CA GLU A 169 -13.95 8.64 11.87
C GLU A 169 -12.45 8.32 11.71
N VAL A 170 -12.05 7.05 11.87
CA VAL A 170 -10.65 6.61 11.67
C VAL A 170 -10.27 6.76 10.20
N ARG A 171 -11.16 6.37 9.30
CA ARG A 171 -10.95 6.48 7.83
C ARG A 171 -10.77 7.94 7.43
N ALA A 172 -11.66 8.83 7.86
CA ALA A 172 -11.58 10.25 7.57
C ALA A 172 -10.30 10.89 8.13
N PHE A 173 -9.92 10.56 9.37
CA PHE A 173 -8.67 11.02 9.96
C PHE A 173 -7.44 10.56 9.17
N ARG A 174 -7.40 9.29 8.76
CA ARG A 174 -6.32 8.74 7.95
C ARG A 174 -6.20 9.47 6.61
N GLY A 175 -7.31 9.65 5.91
CA GLY A 175 -7.33 10.41 4.65
C GLY A 175 -6.79 11.82 4.80
N ALA A 176 -7.19 12.55 5.85
CA ALA A 176 -6.67 13.88 6.13
C ALA A 176 -5.16 13.88 6.43
N VAL A 177 -4.67 12.88 7.17
CA VAL A 177 -3.23 12.73 7.45
C VAL A 177 -2.46 12.47 6.15
N GLU A 178 -2.93 11.57 5.27
CA GLU A 178 -2.27 11.29 3.99
C GLU A 178 -2.12 12.56 3.15
N GLN A 179 -3.11 13.42 3.12
CA GLN A 179 -3.07 14.68 2.36
C GLN A 179 -2.08 15.70 2.93
N SER A 180 -1.82 15.70 4.24
CA SER A 180 -1.15 16.85 4.88
C SER A 180 -0.01 16.50 5.86
N PHE A 181 0.37 15.24 6.05
CA PHE A 181 1.39 14.84 7.04
C PHE A 181 2.77 15.48 6.82
N ARG A 182 3.10 15.86 5.58
CA ARG A 182 4.35 16.56 5.26
C ARG A 182 4.36 18.02 5.71
N ILE A 183 3.17 18.60 5.86
CA ILE A 183 2.99 20.03 6.20
C ILE A 183 2.65 20.20 7.67
N ASN A 184 1.78 19.35 8.20
CA ASN A 184 1.28 19.48 9.56
C ASN A 184 1.50 18.20 10.38
N ARG A 185 2.01 18.35 11.59
CA ARG A 185 2.31 17.25 12.53
C ARG A 185 1.49 17.32 13.80
N ASN A 186 0.61 18.32 13.91
CA ASN A 186 -0.23 18.49 15.09
C ASN A 186 -1.53 17.69 14.93
N ALA A 187 -1.84 16.83 15.91
CA ALA A 187 -3.06 16.05 15.92
C ALA A 187 -4.31 16.94 15.97
N ASP A 188 -4.26 18.04 16.72
CA ASP A 188 -5.40 18.97 16.89
C ASP A 188 -5.83 19.58 15.56
N TYR A 189 -4.88 19.79 14.63
CA TYR A 189 -5.18 20.27 13.29
C TYR A 189 -6.14 19.31 12.57
N TYR A 190 -5.83 18.02 12.56
CA TYR A 190 -6.64 17.01 11.88
C TYR A 190 -7.97 16.76 12.57
N ILE A 191 -7.98 16.76 13.89
CA ILE A 191 -9.19 16.58 14.71
C ILE A 191 -10.18 17.72 14.47
N SER A 192 -9.69 18.97 14.48
CA SER A 192 -10.53 20.14 14.23
C SER A 192 -11.09 20.19 12.82
N GLN A 193 -10.29 19.81 11.81
CA GLN A 193 -10.72 19.75 10.40
C GLN A 193 -11.86 18.74 10.19
N GLN A 194 -11.81 17.60 10.85
CA GLN A 194 -12.79 16.54 10.71
C GLN A 194 -14.03 16.75 11.59
N LYS A 195 -14.03 17.76 12.48
CA LYS A 195 -15.11 18.02 13.46
C LYS A 195 -15.47 16.78 14.28
N VAL A 196 -14.49 15.89 14.51
CA VAL A 196 -14.68 14.67 15.31
C VAL A 196 -14.35 14.93 16.79
N ASN A 197 -14.95 14.12 17.65
CA ASN A 197 -14.61 14.16 19.07
C ASN A 197 -13.25 13.49 19.31
N GLU A 198 -12.28 14.23 19.85
CA GLU A 198 -10.92 13.73 20.11
C GLU A 198 -10.90 12.44 20.94
N LYS A 199 -11.74 12.35 21.98
CA LYS A 199 -11.82 11.15 22.83
C LYS A 199 -12.36 9.94 22.04
N SER A 200 -13.38 10.16 21.19
CA SER A 200 -13.95 9.13 20.31
C SER A 200 -12.88 8.63 19.34
N LEU A 201 -12.27 9.52 18.59
CA LEU A 201 -11.21 9.20 17.63
C LEU A 201 -10.02 8.48 18.30
N SER A 202 -9.54 8.97 19.44
CA SER A 202 -8.44 8.35 20.18
C SER A 202 -8.77 6.92 20.64
N ARG A 203 -10.01 6.69 21.12
CA ARG A 203 -10.48 5.37 21.50
C ARG A 203 -10.54 4.43 20.29
N GLN A 204 -11.04 4.90 19.15
CA GLN A 204 -11.16 4.12 17.94
C GLN A 204 -9.80 3.80 17.34
N LEU A 205 -8.90 4.77 17.22
CA LEU A 205 -7.52 4.53 16.73
C LEU A 205 -6.78 3.51 17.60
N ARG A 206 -6.95 3.57 18.93
CA ARG A 206 -6.38 2.54 19.83
C ARG A 206 -7.00 1.18 19.60
N LYS A 207 -8.33 1.11 19.39
CA LYS A 207 -9.04 -0.15 19.14
C LYS A 207 -8.59 -0.79 17.81
N TYR A 208 -8.50 0.00 16.75
CA TYR A 208 -8.31 -0.51 15.40
C TYR A 208 -6.84 -0.59 14.95
N LEU A 209 -5.99 0.34 15.43
CA LEU A 209 -4.59 0.43 15.03
C LEU A 209 -3.61 0.32 16.22
N GLY A 210 -4.10 0.28 17.44
CA GLY A 210 -3.25 0.28 18.65
C GLY A 210 -2.52 1.61 18.89
N MET A 211 -2.93 2.69 18.26
CA MET A 211 -2.21 3.97 18.23
C MET A 211 -3.06 5.14 18.73
N THR A 212 -2.40 6.19 19.22
CA THR A 212 -3.03 7.51 19.41
C THR A 212 -2.99 8.29 18.10
N PRO A 213 -3.79 9.36 17.91
CA PRO A 213 -3.72 10.22 16.73
C PRO A 213 -2.29 10.73 16.47
N LYS A 214 -1.61 11.21 17.50
CA LYS A 214 -0.24 11.69 17.40
C LYS A 214 0.74 10.58 17.00
N ALA A 215 0.63 9.41 17.59
CA ALA A 215 1.48 8.26 17.25
C ALA A 215 1.28 7.80 15.81
N TYR A 216 0.05 7.87 15.29
CA TYR A 216 -0.24 7.56 13.88
C TYR A 216 0.44 8.54 12.93
N ILE A 217 0.34 9.86 13.22
CA ILE A 217 1.00 10.89 12.41
C ILE A 217 2.52 10.70 12.42
N ASP A 218 3.11 10.48 13.62
CA ASP A 218 4.55 10.25 13.75
C ASP A 218 4.98 9.00 12.99
N ALA A 219 4.24 7.91 13.09
CA ALA A 219 4.49 6.68 12.36
C ALA A 219 4.43 6.88 10.84
N ARG A 220 3.45 7.66 10.35
CA ARG A 220 3.32 7.97 8.92
C ARG A 220 4.50 8.76 8.37
N ILE A 221 4.96 9.78 9.11
CA ILE A 221 6.13 10.56 8.75
C ILE A 221 7.39 9.69 8.70
N ILE A 222 7.56 8.84 9.70
CA ILE A 222 8.72 7.91 9.77
C ILE A 222 8.68 6.88 8.66
N LEU A 223 7.51 6.35 8.33
CA LEU A 223 7.35 5.43 7.21
C LEU A 223 7.77 6.08 5.90
N GLU A 224 7.30 7.31 5.63
CA GLU A 224 7.71 8.04 4.42
C GLU A 224 9.21 8.30 4.40
N ALA A 225 9.79 8.70 5.54
CA ALA A 225 11.24 8.87 5.66
C ALA A 225 11.99 7.57 5.32
N LYS A 226 11.53 6.44 5.83
CA LYS A 226 12.11 5.12 5.55
C LYS A 226 12.03 4.77 4.06
N ARG A 227 10.86 5.00 3.43
CA ARG A 227 10.67 4.77 1.99
C ARG A 227 11.65 5.59 1.15
N LEU A 228 11.73 6.90 1.41
CA LEU A 228 12.65 7.81 0.71
C LEU A 228 14.12 7.47 0.94
N LEU A 229 14.48 6.96 2.12
CA LEU A 229 15.84 6.53 2.42
C LEU A 229 16.21 5.21 1.75
N ALA A 230 15.28 4.27 1.63
CA ALA A 230 15.54 2.94 1.07
C ALA A 230 15.58 2.92 -0.47
N CYS A 231 14.72 3.70 -1.13
CA CYS A 231 14.52 3.63 -2.58
C CYS A 231 15.02 4.86 -3.34
N GLY A 232 15.44 5.92 -2.64
CA GLY A 232 15.83 7.18 -3.27
C GLY A 232 17.29 7.56 -3.06
N ASP A 233 17.88 8.22 -4.07
CA ASP A 233 19.24 8.76 -4.02
C ASP A 233 19.31 10.16 -3.38
N CYS A 234 18.16 10.70 -2.96
CA CYS A 234 18.08 12.03 -2.36
C CYS A 234 18.89 12.11 -1.07
N SER A 235 19.65 13.20 -0.87
CA SER A 235 20.37 13.44 0.38
C SER A 235 19.41 13.51 1.58
N VAL A 236 19.90 13.16 2.77
CA VAL A 236 19.13 13.27 4.02
C VAL A 236 18.60 14.69 4.23
N LYS A 237 19.35 15.69 3.77
CA LYS A 237 18.93 17.10 3.81
C LYS A 237 17.70 17.38 2.93
N ILE A 238 17.67 16.82 1.72
CA ILE A 238 16.52 16.94 0.81
C ILE A 238 15.31 16.23 1.41
N ILE A 239 15.48 15.00 1.90
CA ILE A 239 14.41 14.21 2.55
C ILE A 239 13.83 14.98 3.76
N SER A 240 14.70 15.54 4.62
CA SER A 240 14.23 16.30 5.79
C SER A 240 13.35 17.47 5.40
N ARG A 241 13.72 18.21 4.34
CA ARG A 241 12.93 19.35 3.83
C ARG A 241 11.60 18.89 3.20
N ALA A 242 11.65 17.81 2.41
CA ALA A 242 10.45 17.23 1.79
C ALA A 242 9.42 16.76 2.84
N LEU A 243 9.89 16.38 4.03
CA LEU A 243 9.06 16.01 5.18
C LEU A 243 8.73 17.19 6.11
N GLY A 244 8.99 18.43 5.66
CA GLY A 244 8.63 19.66 6.39
C GLY A 244 9.50 19.96 7.61
N PHE A 245 10.73 19.44 7.70
CA PHE A 245 11.69 19.85 8.74
C PHE A 245 12.50 21.05 8.28
N THR A 246 12.53 22.11 9.09
CA THR A 246 13.34 23.30 8.83
C THR A 246 14.84 22.99 8.91
N GLU A 247 15.23 22.16 9.90
CA GLU A 247 16.60 21.78 10.15
C GLU A 247 16.81 20.26 10.06
N GLN A 248 17.85 19.83 9.36
CA GLN A 248 18.23 18.41 9.26
C GLN A 248 18.55 17.79 10.62
N SER A 249 19.12 18.56 11.53
CA SER A 249 19.43 18.11 12.89
C SER A 249 18.17 17.67 13.66
N ASN A 250 17.06 18.41 13.50
CA ASN A 250 15.79 18.07 14.10
C ASN A 250 15.19 16.81 13.48
N PHE A 251 15.31 16.64 12.16
CA PHE A 251 14.91 15.42 11.48
C PHE A 251 15.73 14.22 11.98
N ASN A 252 17.04 14.33 12.10
CA ASN A 252 17.91 13.25 12.57
C ASN A 252 17.53 12.78 13.98
N LYS A 253 17.28 13.73 14.90
CA LYS A 253 16.82 13.42 16.27
C LYS A 253 15.45 12.75 16.25
N TYR A 254 14.53 13.28 15.45
CA TYR A 254 13.18 12.73 15.30
C TYR A 254 13.22 11.31 14.72
N PHE A 255 13.92 11.11 13.62
CA PHE A 255 14.05 9.80 12.98
C PHE A 255 14.67 8.77 13.95
N ARG A 256 15.79 9.13 14.62
CA ARG A 256 16.43 8.24 15.59
C ARG A 256 15.51 7.86 16.75
N LYS A 257 14.70 8.81 17.24
CA LYS A 257 13.73 8.56 18.31
C LYS A 257 12.75 7.44 17.96
N PHE A 258 12.25 7.41 16.73
CA PHE A 258 11.21 6.47 16.32
C PHE A 258 11.73 5.24 15.57
N ALA A 259 12.83 5.36 14.83
CA ALA A 259 13.43 4.26 14.06
C ALA A 259 14.54 3.52 14.83
N GLY A 260 15.03 4.06 15.95
CA GLY A 260 16.12 3.47 16.75
C GLY A 260 17.53 3.75 16.21
N VAL A 261 17.66 4.04 14.92
CA VAL A 261 18.92 4.27 14.20
C VAL A 261 18.94 5.63 13.52
N THR A 262 20.10 6.09 13.05
CA THR A 262 20.17 7.35 12.29
C THR A 262 19.65 7.16 10.85
N PRO A 263 19.21 8.23 10.16
CA PRO A 263 18.83 8.14 8.76
C PRO A 263 19.92 7.56 7.86
N ALA A 264 21.18 7.92 8.10
CA ALA A 264 22.32 7.41 7.34
C ALA A 264 22.54 5.90 7.57
N THR A 265 22.47 5.46 8.82
CA THR A 265 22.56 4.03 9.19
C THR A 265 21.42 3.24 8.54
N PHE A 266 20.18 3.75 8.67
CA PHE A 266 19.00 3.11 8.06
C PHE A 266 19.17 2.97 6.56
N ARG A 267 19.63 4.01 5.86
CA ARG A 267 19.92 3.94 4.43
C ARG A 267 20.95 2.86 4.11
N MET A 268 22.06 2.84 4.83
CA MET A 268 23.12 1.85 4.61
C MET A 268 22.61 0.41 4.78
N GLU A 269 21.73 0.17 5.75
CA GLU A 269 21.18 -1.16 6.03
C GLU A 269 20.08 -1.57 5.03
N ASN A 270 19.36 -0.62 4.43
CA ASN A 270 18.17 -0.89 3.61
C ASN A 270 18.30 -0.48 2.14
N SER A 271 19.22 0.41 1.79
CA SER A 271 19.54 0.69 0.38
C SER A 271 20.50 -0.38 -0.17
N PHE A 272 20.21 -1.63 0.17
CA PHE A 272 21.05 -2.73 -0.20
C PHE A 272 21.32 -2.75 -1.69
N MET A 273 22.59 -2.49 -1.94
CA MET A 273 23.41 -2.92 -3.05
C MET A 273 23.28 -2.15 -4.34
N GLN A 274 23.77 -0.95 -4.26
CA GLN A 274 24.60 -0.45 -5.34
C GLN A 274 26.04 -0.93 -5.13
N THR A 275 26.32 -2.20 -4.97
CA THR A 275 27.72 -2.68 -5.14
C THR A 275 27.70 -4.20 -5.26
N GLN A 276 27.75 -4.69 -6.47
CA GLN A 276 28.84 -5.47 -7.02
C GLN A 276 28.54 -5.67 -8.50
N ILE A 277 29.25 -4.91 -9.30
CA ILE A 277 29.61 -5.25 -10.68
C ILE A 277 30.77 -6.22 -10.59
#